data_c34fc3466ff7fbe8323d74750a7c1d99
#
_entry.id   c34fc3466ff7fbe8323d74750a7c1d99
#
_cell.length_a   1.000
_cell.length_b   1.000
_cell.length_c   1.000
_cell.angle_alpha   90.00
_cell.angle_beta   90.00
_cell.angle_gamma   90.00
#
_symmetry.space_group_name_H-M   'P 1'
#
loop_
_entity.id
_entity.type
_entity.pdbx_description
1 polymer ?
#
loop_
_entity_poly.entity_id
_entity_poly.type
_entity_poly.pdbx_seq_one_letter_code
_entity_poly.pdbx_strand_id
1 'polypeptide(L)'
;MFILDWLRTGVSWVLVQFYDVLSNFIDPTSGWTWALSIVGLVIVIRIALIPLFVKQIKAQRNLQIIQPQMKEIQKKYAGDKERQSQEMMKLYKETGTNPLASCLPILLQAPIFFALFSVLQGIAMLRPEGVFNWDRYAPLLQVAHDASIFGVPLYGTFLGADEVALDGFNPTSTRVLAFILIILMSSTTFLTQRQLIVKNTDPGNPMVRQQKILLYVFPIVFAVGGVNFPIGVLIYWFTTNVWTMGQQFWVIRNNPQPGTPAFEAQEARKAAKIARKGGIVIETEVTDIVSVTPERVQPKRTSKSKRSPNKKKK
;
A
#
# COMPACT_ATOMS: atom_id res chain seq x y z
N MET A 1 3.94 23.16 2.37
CA MET A 1 2.56 23.63 2.23
C MET A 1 2.05 23.42 0.81
N PHE A 2 2.67 23.98 -0.22
CA PHE A 2 2.19 23.91 -1.63
C PHE A 2 1.80 22.49 -2.13
N ILE A 3 2.62 21.45 -1.90
CA ILE A 3 2.32 20.07 -2.36
C ILE A 3 1.07 19.51 -1.66
N LEU A 4 0.91 19.77 -0.37
CA LEU A 4 -0.23 19.28 0.40
C LEU A 4 -1.53 19.95 -0.04
N ASP A 5 -1.49 21.25 -0.33
CA ASP A 5 -2.67 22.00 -0.79
C ASP A 5 -3.12 21.53 -2.18
N TRP A 6 -2.16 21.21 -3.05
CA TRP A 6 -2.46 20.62 -4.36
C TRP A 6 -3.10 19.23 -4.23
N LEU A 7 -2.59 18.41 -3.31
CA LEU A 7 -3.18 17.09 -3.01
C LEU A 7 -4.56 17.21 -2.38
N ARG A 8 -4.81 18.17 -1.47
CA ARG A 8 -6.14 18.45 -0.91
C ARG A 8 -7.14 18.79 -2.00
N THR A 9 -6.73 19.66 -2.94
CA THR A 9 -7.55 20.04 -4.08
C THR A 9 -7.87 18.83 -4.96
N GLY A 10 -6.87 18.02 -5.30
CA GLY A 10 -7.08 16.82 -6.12
C GLY A 10 -7.99 15.78 -5.44
N VAL A 11 -7.75 15.51 -4.16
CA VAL A 11 -8.55 14.56 -3.37
C VAL A 11 -10.00 15.04 -3.22
N SER A 12 -10.21 16.29 -2.84
CA SER A 12 -11.56 16.84 -2.67
C SER A 12 -12.30 16.97 -4.01
N TRP A 13 -11.58 17.27 -5.10
CA TRP A 13 -12.17 17.29 -6.44
C TRP A 13 -12.71 15.91 -6.84
N VAL A 14 -11.90 14.86 -6.69
CA VAL A 14 -12.34 13.48 -7.00
C VAL A 14 -13.52 13.08 -6.11
N LEU A 15 -13.47 13.43 -4.81
CA LEU A 15 -14.56 13.17 -3.88
C LEU A 15 -15.88 13.79 -4.36
N VAL A 16 -15.86 15.06 -4.75
CA VAL A 16 -17.03 15.79 -5.24
C VAL A 16 -17.51 15.25 -6.59
N GLN A 17 -16.61 14.81 -7.50
CA GLN A 17 -17.06 14.16 -8.75
C GLN A 17 -17.85 12.88 -8.48
N PHE A 18 -17.43 12.05 -7.52
CA PHE A 18 -18.21 10.89 -7.11
C PHE A 18 -19.54 11.28 -6.47
N TYR A 19 -19.53 12.31 -5.64
CA TYR A 19 -20.76 12.85 -5.07
C TYR A 19 -21.74 13.31 -6.17
N ASP A 20 -21.28 14.10 -7.14
CA ASP A 20 -22.10 14.59 -8.26
C ASP A 20 -22.70 13.44 -9.08
N VAL A 21 -21.96 12.38 -9.31
CA VAL A 21 -22.47 11.19 -10.01
C VAL A 21 -23.50 10.43 -9.17
N LEU A 22 -23.17 10.17 -7.90
CA LEU A 22 -24.02 9.36 -7.01
C LEU A 22 -25.29 10.08 -6.60
N SER A 23 -25.27 11.41 -6.49
CA SER A 23 -26.44 12.23 -6.17
C SER A 23 -27.56 12.18 -7.24
N ASN A 24 -27.26 11.65 -8.44
CA ASN A 24 -28.29 11.36 -9.44
C ASN A 24 -29.08 10.07 -9.17
N PHE A 25 -28.58 9.20 -8.30
CA PHE A 25 -29.16 7.89 -8.02
C PHE A 25 -29.55 7.70 -6.56
N ILE A 26 -28.90 8.44 -5.65
CA ILE A 26 -29.09 8.38 -4.20
C ILE A 26 -29.37 9.79 -3.71
N ASP A 27 -30.15 9.92 -2.65
CA ASP A 27 -30.45 11.23 -2.04
C ASP A 27 -29.13 12.00 -1.75
N PRO A 28 -28.99 13.24 -2.29
CA PRO A 28 -27.81 14.08 -2.07
C PRO A 28 -27.49 14.35 -0.60
N THR A 29 -28.50 14.41 0.27
CA THR A 29 -28.35 14.65 1.71
C THR A 29 -27.99 13.40 2.50
N SER A 30 -28.09 12.22 1.88
CA SER A 30 -27.81 10.95 2.52
C SER A 30 -26.30 10.77 2.78
N GLY A 31 -25.95 10.30 3.97
CA GLY A 31 -24.57 9.90 4.28
C GLY A 31 -24.07 8.75 3.41
N TRP A 32 -24.96 7.94 2.83
CA TRP A 32 -24.56 6.90 1.87
C TRP A 32 -23.95 7.47 0.60
N THR A 33 -24.46 8.62 0.11
CA THR A 33 -23.88 9.32 -1.05
C THR A 33 -22.44 9.72 -0.76
N TRP A 34 -22.17 10.30 0.40
CA TRP A 34 -20.84 10.70 0.82
C TRP A 34 -19.93 9.51 1.15
N ALA A 35 -20.44 8.49 1.85
CA ALA A 35 -19.66 7.31 2.16
C ALA A 35 -19.21 6.54 0.90
N LEU A 36 -20.12 6.38 -0.07
CA LEU A 36 -19.78 5.75 -1.36
C LEU A 36 -18.86 6.63 -2.20
N SER A 37 -18.94 7.95 -2.08
CA SER A 37 -17.97 8.87 -2.69
C SER A 37 -16.57 8.70 -2.10
N ILE A 38 -16.46 8.51 -0.78
CA ILE A 38 -15.18 8.16 -0.13
C ILE A 38 -14.65 6.80 -0.64
N VAL A 39 -15.52 5.80 -0.77
CA VAL A 39 -15.15 4.49 -1.35
C VAL A 39 -14.65 4.63 -2.79
N GLY A 40 -15.36 5.38 -3.62
CA GLY A 40 -15.00 5.67 -5.01
C GLY A 40 -13.65 6.37 -5.13
N LEU A 41 -13.42 7.38 -4.29
CA LEU A 41 -12.14 8.08 -4.19
C LEU A 41 -11.00 7.10 -3.86
N VAL A 42 -11.18 6.22 -2.88
CA VAL A 42 -10.18 5.20 -2.52
C VAL A 42 -9.86 4.31 -3.73
N ILE A 43 -10.89 3.83 -4.43
CA ILE A 43 -10.72 2.97 -5.60
C ILE A 43 -9.89 3.66 -6.68
N VAL A 44 -10.19 4.92 -7.02
CA VAL A 44 -9.44 5.70 -8.02
C VAL A 44 -7.98 5.86 -7.62
N ILE A 45 -7.71 6.27 -6.38
CA ILE A 45 -6.34 6.41 -5.87
C ILE A 45 -5.60 5.07 -5.96
N ARG A 46 -6.23 3.97 -5.59
CA ARG A 46 -5.63 2.64 -5.64
C ARG A 46 -5.34 2.17 -7.05
N ILE A 47 -6.23 2.42 -7.99
CA ILE A 47 -6.02 2.11 -9.42
C ILE A 47 -4.84 2.94 -9.96
N ALA A 48 -4.81 4.23 -9.69
CA ALA A 48 -3.72 5.11 -10.13
C ALA A 48 -2.35 4.67 -9.58
N LEU A 49 -2.31 4.07 -8.38
CA LEU A 49 -1.10 3.59 -7.74
C LEU A 49 -0.69 2.16 -8.13
N ILE A 50 -1.49 1.42 -8.93
CA ILE A 50 -1.15 0.05 -9.37
C ILE A 50 0.26 -0.06 -9.98
N PRO A 51 0.68 0.78 -10.95
CA PRO A 51 2.01 0.66 -11.55
C PRO A 51 3.14 0.82 -10.54
N LEU A 52 2.94 1.64 -9.52
CA LEU A 52 3.89 1.81 -8.43
C LEU A 52 3.97 0.55 -7.56
N PHE A 53 2.83 -0.04 -7.19
CA PHE A 53 2.80 -1.30 -6.43
C PHE A 53 3.48 -2.45 -7.17
N VAL A 54 3.33 -2.53 -8.50
CA VAL A 54 4.04 -3.52 -9.31
C VAL A 54 5.56 -3.35 -9.21
N LYS A 55 6.06 -2.10 -9.26
CA LYS A 55 7.49 -1.81 -9.06
C LYS A 55 7.98 -2.20 -7.66
N GLN A 56 7.17 -1.95 -6.63
CA GLN A 56 7.47 -2.30 -5.24
C GLN A 56 7.56 -3.82 -5.05
N ILE A 57 6.64 -4.59 -5.63
CA ILE A 57 6.66 -6.05 -5.58
C ILE A 57 7.94 -6.60 -6.22
N LYS A 58 8.36 -6.03 -7.36
CA LYS A 58 9.63 -6.41 -8.00
C LYS A 58 10.83 -6.10 -7.11
N ALA A 59 10.87 -4.94 -6.47
CA ALA A 59 11.94 -4.56 -5.57
C ALA A 59 11.99 -5.45 -4.32
N GLN A 60 10.86 -5.81 -3.75
CA GLN A 60 10.78 -6.76 -2.64
C GLN A 60 11.29 -8.15 -3.02
N ARG A 61 11.02 -8.62 -4.24
CA ARG A 61 11.58 -9.89 -4.75
C ARG A 61 13.09 -9.86 -4.84
N ASN A 62 13.67 -8.77 -5.36
CA ASN A 62 15.12 -8.64 -5.45
C ASN A 62 15.78 -8.70 -4.06
N LEU A 63 15.18 -8.07 -3.05
CA LEU A 63 15.66 -8.16 -1.66
C LEU A 63 15.62 -9.60 -1.11
N GLN A 64 14.66 -10.42 -1.57
CA GLN A 64 14.57 -11.81 -1.12
C GLN A 64 15.61 -12.72 -1.75
N ILE A 65 15.98 -12.47 -3.00
CA ILE A 65 17.04 -13.23 -3.68
C ILE A 65 18.37 -13.13 -2.91
N ILE A 66 18.65 -11.96 -2.33
CA ILE A 66 19.89 -11.73 -1.56
C ILE A 66 19.77 -12.11 -0.07
N GLN A 67 18.61 -12.58 0.38
CA GLN A 67 18.37 -12.95 1.79
C GLN A 67 19.35 -13.99 2.34
N PRO A 68 19.73 -15.07 1.61
CA PRO A 68 20.74 -16.01 2.10
C PRO A 68 22.07 -15.32 2.41
N GLN A 69 22.55 -14.45 1.52
CA GLN A 69 23.79 -13.68 1.71
C GLN A 69 23.69 -12.71 2.89
N MET A 70 22.53 -12.09 3.07
CA MET A 70 22.27 -11.25 4.25
C MET A 70 22.37 -12.05 5.55
N LYS A 71 21.85 -13.27 5.60
CA LYS A 71 21.94 -14.17 6.76
C LYS A 71 23.40 -14.58 7.05
N GLU A 72 24.19 -14.83 6.03
CA GLU A 72 25.62 -15.13 6.17
C GLU A 72 26.40 -13.96 6.76
N ILE A 73 26.19 -12.74 6.25
CA ILE A 73 26.79 -11.52 6.79
C ILE A 73 26.39 -11.34 8.27
N GLN A 74 25.10 -11.50 8.60
CA GLN A 74 24.62 -11.38 9.97
C GLN A 74 25.26 -12.41 10.92
N LYS A 75 25.46 -13.65 10.48
CA LYS A 75 26.14 -14.68 11.26
C LYS A 75 27.63 -14.40 11.40
N LYS A 76 28.29 -14.03 10.29
CA LYS A 76 29.73 -13.79 10.25
C LYS A 76 30.16 -12.61 11.13
N TYR A 77 29.34 -11.57 11.20
CA TYR A 77 29.64 -10.34 11.94
C TYR A 77 28.71 -10.13 13.13
N ALA A 78 28.25 -11.22 13.78
CA ALA A 78 27.28 -11.15 14.89
C ALA A 78 27.77 -10.31 16.08
N GLY A 79 29.09 -10.24 16.31
CA GLY A 79 29.72 -9.46 17.38
C GLY A 79 30.10 -8.02 16.99
N ASP A 80 30.06 -7.67 15.70
CA ASP A 80 30.50 -6.37 15.18
C ASP A 80 29.39 -5.76 14.32
N LYS A 81 28.53 -4.96 14.96
CA LYS A 81 27.36 -4.33 14.28
C LYS A 81 27.77 -3.31 13.22
N GLU A 82 28.90 -2.64 13.42
CA GLU A 82 29.38 -1.64 12.48
C GLU A 82 29.82 -2.30 11.17
N ARG A 83 30.65 -3.33 11.28
CA ARG A 83 31.12 -4.11 10.13
C ARG A 83 29.98 -4.86 9.43
N GLN A 84 29.03 -5.39 10.22
CA GLN A 84 27.82 -5.99 9.69
C GLN A 84 27.02 -5.00 8.82
N SER A 85 26.85 -3.75 9.29
CA SER A 85 26.15 -2.69 8.55
C SER A 85 26.88 -2.31 7.27
N GLN A 86 28.22 -2.21 7.32
CA GLN A 86 29.06 -1.88 6.16
C GLN A 86 28.97 -2.97 5.08
N GLU A 87 29.08 -4.25 5.45
CA GLU A 87 29.00 -5.38 4.51
C GLU A 87 27.58 -5.55 3.95
N MET A 88 26.54 -5.29 4.75
CA MET A 88 25.17 -5.25 4.27
C MET A 88 24.95 -4.14 3.24
N MET A 89 25.49 -2.95 3.48
CA MET A 89 25.38 -1.83 2.54
C MET A 89 26.16 -2.11 1.25
N LYS A 90 27.32 -2.79 1.35
CA LYS A 90 28.09 -3.25 0.20
C LYS A 90 27.31 -4.26 -0.63
N LEU A 91 26.70 -5.26 0.00
CA LEU A 91 25.83 -6.24 -0.67
C LEU A 91 24.68 -5.56 -1.43
N TYR A 92 24.00 -4.59 -0.83
CA TYR A 92 22.93 -3.84 -1.51
C TYR A 92 23.44 -3.07 -2.74
N LYS A 93 24.65 -2.48 -2.66
CA LYS A 93 25.25 -1.77 -3.80
C LYS A 93 25.65 -2.74 -4.91
N GLU A 94 26.25 -3.88 -4.58
CA GLU A 94 26.71 -4.90 -5.54
C GLU A 94 25.54 -5.56 -6.28
N THR A 95 24.43 -5.78 -5.58
CA THR A 95 23.23 -6.40 -6.14
C THR A 95 22.23 -5.41 -6.77
N GLY A 96 22.54 -4.09 -6.68
CA GLY A 96 21.63 -3.05 -7.19
C GLY A 96 20.28 -3.02 -6.47
N THR A 97 20.19 -3.55 -5.24
CA THR A 97 18.96 -3.59 -4.45
C THR A 97 18.89 -2.41 -3.50
N ASN A 98 17.68 -1.87 -3.33
CA ASN A 98 17.45 -0.75 -2.41
C ASN A 98 16.66 -1.23 -1.19
N PRO A 99 17.23 -1.20 0.03
CA PRO A 99 16.51 -1.58 1.24
C PRO A 99 15.29 -0.69 1.54
N LEU A 100 15.31 0.56 1.10
CA LEU A 100 14.21 1.51 1.27
C LEU A 100 13.00 1.20 0.37
N ALA A 101 13.14 0.32 -0.61
CA ALA A 101 12.04 -0.07 -1.49
C ALA A 101 10.86 -0.72 -0.74
N SER A 102 11.11 -1.32 0.41
CA SER A 102 10.07 -1.94 1.25
C SER A 102 9.22 -0.90 2.01
N CYS A 103 9.76 0.26 2.36
CA CYS A 103 9.04 1.33 3.06
C CYS A 103 8.50 2.42 2.11
N LEU A 104 8.88 2.39 0.84
CA LEU A 104 8.43 3.35 -0.18
C LEU A 104 6.90 3.50 -0.26
N PRO A 105 6.10 2.40 -0.13
CA PRO A 105 4.64 2.52 -0.09
C PRO A 105 4.13 3.47 0.98
N ILE A 106 4.67 3.37 2.18
CA ILE A 106 4.26 4.19 3.34
C ILE A 106 4.62 5.66 3.08
N LEU A 107 5.84 5.92 2.59
CA LEU A 107 6.31 7.28 2.30
C LEU A 107 5.47 7.98 1.22
N LEU A 108 5.02 7.23 0.21
CA LEU A 108 4.21 7.78 -0.86
C LEU A 108 2.74 7.92 -0.47
N GLN A 109 2.24 6.99 0.35
CA GLN A 109 0.86 7.01 0.83
C GLN A 109 0.62 8.12 1.87
N ALA A 110 1.64 8.46 2.68
CA ALA A 110 1.50 9.43 3.77
C ALA A 110 1.00 10.80 3.30
N PRO A 111 1.53 11.46 2.25
CA PRO A 111 1.01 12.73 1.78
C PRO A 111 -0.45 12.66 1.33
N ILE A 112 -0.83 11.58 0.64
CA ILE A 112 -2.21 11.36 0.19
C ILE A 112 -3.15 11.15 1.38
N PHE A 113 -2.70 10.38 2.37
CA PHE A 113 -3.44 10.18 3.61
C PHE A 113 -3.66 11.49 4.36
N PHE A 114 -2.61 12.31 4.55
CA PHE A 114 -2.73 13.59 5.24
C PHE A 114 -3.61 14.58 4.48
N ALA A 115 -3.56 14.59 3.15
CA ALA A 115 -4.44 15.43 2.34
C ALA A 115 -5.91 15.04 2.53
N LEU A 116 -6.22 13.74 2.43
CA LEU A 116 -7.58 13.24 2.63
C LEU A 116 -8.05 13.44 4.07
N PHE A 117 -7.22 13.12 5.05
CA PHE A 117 -7.53 13.34 6.46
C PHE A 117 -7.86 14.81 6.71
N SER A 118 -7.08 15.75 6.15
CA SER A 118 -7.32 17.18 6.25
C SER A 118 -8.67 17.58 5.63
N VAL A 119 -9.02 17.06 4.46
CA VAL A 119 -10.30 17.33 3.80
C VAL A 119 -11.47 16.80 4.63
N LEU A 120 -11.41 15.55 5.09
CA LEU A 120 -12.48 14.97 5.91
C LEU A 120 -12.60 15.63 7.30
N GLN A 121 -11.48 16.00 7.89
CA GLN A 121 -11.45 16.78 9.12
C GLN A 121 -12.00 18.20 8.89
N GLY A 122 -11.70 18.79 7.73
CA GLY A 122 -12.26 20.08 7.31
C GLY A 122 -13.79 20.03 7.22
N ILE A 123 -14.33 18.98 6.60
CA ILE A 123 -15.79 18.74 6.55
C ILE A 123 -16.36 18.62 7.98
N ALA A 124 -15.71 17.83 8.84
CA ALA A 124 -16.15 17.63 10.22
C ALA A 124 -16.17 18.93 11.05
N MET A 125 -15.27 19.86 10.76
CA MET A 125 -15.13 21.14 11.47
C MET A 125 -15.71 22.34 10.72
N LEU A 126 -16.43 22.12 9.61
CA LEU A 126 -16.92 23.18 8.71
C LEU A 126 -15.81 24.15 8.25
N ARG A 127 -14.59 23.62 8.07
CA ARG A 127 -13.45 24.36 7.52
C ARG A 127 -13.28 23.99 6.07
N PRO A 128 -13.40 24.93 5.14
CA PRO A 128 -13.24 24.62 3.72
C PRO A 128 -11.79 24.24 3.41
N GLU A 129 -11.60 23.06 2.79
CA GLU A 129 -10.32 22.51 2.37
C GLU A 129 -10.40 22.08 0.91
N GLY A 130 -9.34 22.31 0.14
CA GLY A 130 -9.29 21.96 -1.28
C GLY A 130 -10.36 22.66 -2.11
N VAL A 131 -11.18 21.93 -2.87
CA VAL A 131 -12.23 22.52 -3.75
C VAL A 131 -13.39 23.14 -2.97
N PHE A 132 -13.58 22.82 -1.68
CA PHE A 132 -14.61 23.46 -0.84
C PHE A 132 -14.31 24.95 -0.58
N ASN A 133 -13.11 25.44 -0.89
CA ASN A 133 -12.78 26.87 -0.95
C ASN A 133 -13.32 27.57 -2.21
N TRP A 134 -13.81 26.83 -3.20
CA TRP A 134 -14.32 27.39 -4.44
C TRP A 134 -15.82 27.66 -4.31
N ASP A 135 -16.29 28.84 -4.74
CA ASP A 135 -17.70 29.28 -4.64
C ASP A 135 -18.68 28.22 -5.13
N ARG A 136 -18.31 27.51 -6.20
CA ARG A 136 -19.13 26.42 -6.78
C ARG A 136 -19.41 25.28 -5.81
N TYR A 137 -18.42 24.91 -4.97
CA TYR A 137 -18.49 23.73 -4.11
C TYR A 137 -18.61 24.08 -2.61
N ALA A 138 -18.47 25.35 -2.25
CA ALA A 138 -18.62 25.81 -0.87
C ALA A 138 -19.96 25.39 -0.21
N PRO A 139 -21.11 25.42 -0.91
CA PRO A 139 -22.37 24.94 -0.32
C PRO A 139 -22.38 23.44 0.02
N LEU A 140 -21.56 22.63 -0.67
CA LEU A 140 -21.47 21.20 -0.40
C LEU A 140 -20.79 20.88 0.91
N LEU A 141 -20.04 21.81 1.48
CA LEU A 141 -19.38 21.62 2.78
C LEU A 141 -20.40 21.35 3.88
N GLN A 142 -21.48 22.15 3.92
CA GLN A 142 -22.58 21.97 4.89
C GLN A 142 -23.33 20.66 4.62
N VAL A 143 -23.63 20.37 3.37
CA VAL A 143 -24.31 19.12 2.97
C VAL A 143 -23.48 17.88 3.37
N ALA A 144 -22.16 17.96 3.21
CA ALA A 144 -21.25 16.89 3.62
C ALA A 144 -21.18 16.73 5.13
N HIS A 145 -21.21 17.84 5.86
CA HIS A 145 -21.20 17.86 7.32
C HIS A 145 -22.49 17.23 7.88
N ASP A 146 -23.65 17.63 7.39
CA ASP A 146 -24.95 17.16 7.88
C ASP A 146 -25.28 15.72 7.45
N ALA A 147 -24.47 15.15 6.55
CA ALA A 147 -24.69 13.82 6.02
C ALA A 147 -24.56 12.73 7.10
N SER A 148 -25.56 11.84 7.19
CA SER A 148 -25.62 10.80 8.20
C SER A 148 -25.93 9.41 7.64
N ILE A 149 -25.35 8.36 8.24
CA ILE A 149 -25.63 6.95 7.97
C ILE A 149 -26.27 6.34 9.21
N PHE A 150 -27.43 5.70 9.08
CA PHE A 150 -28.16 5.13 10.20
C PHE A 150 -28.46 6.15 11.32
N GLY A 151 -28.63 7.44 10.97
CA GLY A 151 -28.84 8.50 11.94
C GLY A 151 -27.56 8.89 12.71
N VAL A 152 -26.38 8.56 12.17
CA VAL A 152 -25.06 8.88 12.74
C VAL A 152 -24.32 9.78 11.75
N PRO A 153 -23.88 10.99 12.15
CA PRO A 153 -23.18 11.91 11.27
C PRO A 153 -21.78 11.38 10.92
N LEU A 154 -21.33 11.64 9.69
CA LEU A 154 -20.01 11.19 9.23
C LEU A 154 -18.84 11.88 9.93
N TYR A 155 -19.08 13.07 10.51
CA TYR A 155 -18.09 13.78 11.32
C TYR A 155 -17.97 13.24 12.75
N GLY A 156 -18.96 12.46 13.22
CA GLY A 156 -19.00 11.94 14.58
C GLY A 156 -17.77 11.06 14.89
N THR A 157 -17.27 11.17 16.11
CA THR A 157 -16.17 10.35 16.63
C THR A 157 -16.63 9.54 17.83
N PHE A 158 -15.87 8.50 18.21
CA PHE A 158 -16.22 7.71 19.41
C PHE A 158 -16.16 8.55 20.69
N LEU A 159 -15.10 9.34 20.89
CA LEU A 159 -14.91 10.16 22.08
C LEU A 159 -15.77 11.44 22.04
N GLY A 160 -15.91 12.09 20.89
CA GLY A 160 -16.75 13.26 20.69
C GLY A 160 -18.22 12.96 20.44
N ALA A 161 -18.69 11.73 20.74
CA ALA A 161 -20.07 11.35 20.47
C ALA A 161 -21.13 12.17 21.25
N ASP A 162 -20.78 12.74 22.39
CA ASP A 162 -21.71 13.59 23.14
C ASP A 162 -21.93 14.94 22.43
N GLU A 163 -20.96 15.42 21.66
CA GLU A 163 -21.06 16.69 20.93
C GLU A 163 -22.10 16.60 19.80
N VAL A 164 -22.29 15.43 19.19
CA VAL A 164 -23.28 15.26 18.10
C VAL A 164 -24.73 15.41 18.58
N ALA A 165 -24.97 15.34 19.89
CA ALA A 165 -26.28 15.58 20.46
C ALA A 165 -26.75 17.04 20.27
N LEU A 166 -25.80 17.97 20.16
CA LEU A 166 -26.10 19.39 19.91
C LEU A 166 -26.71 19.59 18.53
N ASP A 167 -26.37 18.70 17.58
CA ASP A 167 -26.89 18.71 16.21
C ASP A 167 -28.09 17.75 16.04
N GLY A 168 -28.63 17.23 17.15
CA GLY A 168 -29.82 16.35 17.12
C GLY A 168 -29.55 14.88 16.83
N PHE A 169 -28.27 14.45 16.78
CA PHE A 169 -27.91 13.04 16.58
C PHE A 169 -27.81 12.26 17.89
N ASN A 170 -27.88 10.93 17.79
CA ASN A 170 -27.81 10.06 18.96
C ASN A 170 -26.36 9.69 19.32
N PRO A 171 -25.85 10.10 20.51
CA PRO A 171 -24.49 9.77 20.95
C PRO A 171 -24.19 8.29 21.04
N THR A 172 -25.17 7.48 21.52
CA THR A 172 -24.99 6.05 21.67
C THR A 172 -24.83 5.36 20.31
N SER A 173 -25.68 5.72 19.34
CA SER A 173 -25.56 5.19 17.97
C SER A 173 -24.22 5.58 17.34
N THR A 174 -23.72 6.80 17.58
CA THR A 174 -22.43 7.27 17.11
C THR A 174 -21.28 6.44 17.69
N ARG A 175 -21.29 6.20 19.02
CA ARG A 175 -20.29 5.33 19.67
C ARG A 175 -20.34 3.90 19.13
N VAL A 176 -21.52 3.32 18.97
CA VAL A 176 -21.69 1.96 18.45
C VAL A 176 -21.14 1.83 17.03
N LEU A 177 -21.51 2.75 16.12
CA LEU A 177 -21.03 2.70 14.74
C LEU A 177 -19.52 2.92 14.66
N ALA A 178 -18.99 3.92 15.39
CA ALA A 178 -17.55 4.16 15.47
C ALA A 178 -16.79 2.94 16.02
N PHE A 179 -17.29 2.32 17.08
CA PHE A 179 -16.69 1.10 17.66
C PHE A 179 -16.65 -0.04 16.66
N ILE A 180 -17.78 -0.32 15.96
CA ILE A 180 -17.84 -1.36 14.94
C ILE A 180 -16.79 -1.10 13.84
N LEU A 181 -16.70 0.13 13.33
CA LEU A 181 -15.74 0.50 12.30
C LEU A 181 -14.28 0.39 12.81
N ILE A 182 -13.99 0.76 14.05
CA ILE A 182 -12.66 0.60 14.66
C ILE A 182 -12.29 -0.89 14.73
N ILE A 183 -13.21 -1.75 15.17
CA ILE A 183 -12.97 -3.20 15.21
C ILE A 183 -12.75 -3.78 13.82
N LEU A 184 -13.57 -3.41 12.84
CA LEU A 184 -13.43 -3.84 11.44
C LEU A 184 -12.09 -3.38 10.85
N MET A 185 -11.71 -2.11 11.08
CA MET A 185 -10.44 -1.55 10.66
C MET A 185 -9.25 -2.29 11.29
N SER A 186 -9.27 -2.49 12.60
CA SER A 186 -8.19 -3.17 13.32
C SER A 186 -8.07 -4.64 12.91
N SER A 187 -9.21 -5.33 12.75
CA SER A 187 -9.25 -6.73 12.31
C SER A 187 -8.72 -6.89 10.89
N THR A 188 -9.14 -6.02 9.96
CA THR A 188 -8.65 -6.06 8.57
C THR A 188 -7.17 -5.71 8.48
N THR A 189 -6.68 -4.76 9.30
CA THR A 189 -5.25 -4.46 9.42
C THR A 189 -4.47 -5.68 9.91
N PHE A 190 -4.93 -6.33 10.97
CA PHE A 190 -4.29 -7.54 11.50
C PHE A 190 -4.28 -8.67 10.46
N LEU A 191 -5.41 -8.96 9.82
CA LEU A 191 -5.51 -10.01 8.80
C LEU A 191 -4.58 -9.76 7.62
N THR A 192 -4.50 -8.51 7.16
CA THR A 192 -3.63 -8.09 6.06
C THR A 192 -2.15 -8.31 6.41
N GLN A 193 -1.72 -7.86 7.59
CA GLN A 193 -0.36 -8.06 8.07
C GLN A 193 -0.03 -9.54 8.29
N ARG A 194 -0.96 -10.29 8.86
CA ARG A 194 -0.79 -11.74 9.06
C ARG A 194 -0.62 -12.48 7.72
N GLN A 195 -1.41 -12.14 6.70
CA GLN A 195 -1.27 -12.76 5.37
C GLN A 195 0.13 -12.51 4.79
N LEU A 196 0.65 -11.32 4.94
CA LEU A 196 1.98 -10.96 4.44
C LEU A 196 3.09 -11.76 5.15
N ILE A 197 3.04 -11.82 6.49
CA ILE A 197 4.08 -12.45 7.31
C ILE A 197 4.02 -13.98 7.19
N VAL A 198 2.84 -14.58 7.32
CA VAL A 198 2.72 -16.05 7.41
C VAL A 198 2.82 -16.73 6.04
N LYS A 199 2.23 -16.13 5.01
CA LYS A 199 2.12 -16.78 3.69
C LYS A 199 3.22 -16.39 2.71
N ASN A 200 3.85 -15.24 2.91
CA ASN A 200 4.72 -14.65 1.91
C ASN A 200 6.12 -14.27 2.43
N THR A 201 6.50 -14.80 3.58
CA THR A 201 7.84 -14.56 4.15
C THR A 201 8.46 -15.90 4.58
N ASP A 202 9.76 -16.06 4.30
CA ASP A 202 10.53 -17.22 4.77
C ASP A 202 10.58 -17.21 6.32
N PRO A 203 10.13 -18.30 6.99
CA PRO A 203 10.15 -18.39 8.45
C PRO A 203 11.53 -18.22 9.10
N GLY A 204 12.59 -18.53 8.36
CA GLY A 204 13.98 -18.39 8.80
C GLY A 204 14.53 -16.95 8.72
N ASN A 205 13.75 -15.98 8.29
CA ASN A 205 14.20 -14.61 8.14
C ASN A 205 14.23 -13.87 9.51
N PRO A 206 15.38 -13.32 9.95
CA PRO A 206 15.48 -12.56 11.20
C PRO A 206 14.53 -11.35 11.27
N MET A 207 14.22 -10.74 10.11
CA MET A 207 13.30 -9.61 10.01
C MET A 207 11.84 -10.00 10.35
N VAL A 208 11.48 -11.29 10.28
CA VAL A 208 10.15 -11.79 10.66
C VAL A 208 9.85 -11.52 12.13
N ARG A 209 10.86 -11.59 13.01
CA ARG A 209 10.67 -11.29 14.44
C ARG A 209 10.23 -9.84 14.65
N GLN A 210 10.85 -8.89 13.96
CA GLN A 210 10.49 -7.47 14.01
C GLN A 210 9.10 -7.23 13.38
N GLN A 211 8.81 -7.88 12.25
CA GLN A 211 7.50 -7.81 11.59
C GLN A 211 6.38 -8.39 12.48
N LYS A 212 6.64 -9.44 13.28
CA LYS A 212 5.67 -9.97 14.24
C LYS A 212 5.31 -8.97 15.34
N ILE A 213 6.25 -8.17 15.80
CA ILE A 213 5.95 -7.09 16.76
C ILE A 213 4.99 -6.09 16.13
N LEU A 214 5.28 -5.65 14.90
CA LEU A 214 4.41 -4.74 14.16
C LEU A 214 3.00 -5.32 13.92
N LEU A 215 2.90 -6.65 13.72
CA LEU A 215 1.62 -7.34 13.53
C LEU A 215 0.64 -7.10 14.71
N TYR A 216 1.14 -7.05 15.92
CA TYR A 216 0.29 -6.86 17.11
C TYR A 216 0.20 -5.38 17.52
N VAL A 217 1.27 -4.63 17.37
CA VAL A 217 1.32 -3.22 17.79
C VAL A 217 0.45 -2.33 16.90
N PHE A 218 0.52 -2.48 15.57
CA PHE A 218 -0.25 -1.62 14.66
C PHE A 218 -1.77 -1.65 14.89
N PRO A 219 -2.43 -2.82 14.96
CA PRO A 219 -3.87 -2.84 15.20
C PRO A 219 -4.28 -2.16 16.51
N ILE A 220 -3.45 -2.29 17.56
CA ILE A 220 -3.70 -1.65 18.85
C ILE A 220 -3.55 -0.13 18.75
N VAL A 221 -2.45 0.35 18.14
CA VAL A 221 -2.22 1.79 17.95
C VAL A 221 -3.35 2.43 17.14
N PHE A 222 -3.82 1.74 16.10
CA PHE A 222 -4.93 2.22 15.28
C PHE A 222 -6.28 2.11 15.97
N ALA A 223 -6.48 1.11 16.84
CA ALA A 223 -7.69 1.04 17.67
C ALA A 223 -7.74 2.23 18.65
N VAL A 224 -6.63 2.48 19.34
CA VAL A 224 -6.52 3.61 20.30
C VAL A 224 -6.60 4.97 19.58
N GLY A 225 -5.95 5.14 18.43
CA GLY A 225 -6.05 6.37 17.63
C GLY A 225 -7.43 6.57 17.01
N GLY A 226 -8.06 5.46 16.61
CA GLY A 226 -9.35 5.46 15.92
C GLY A 226 -10.51 6.06 16.69
N VAL A 227 -10.43 6.08 18.02
CA VAL A 227 -11.49 6.66 18.86
C VAL A 227 -11.68 8.18 18.65
N ASN A 228 -10.65 8.84 18.11
CA ASN A 228 -10.68 10.28 17.78
C ASN A 228 -10.97 10.54 16.29
N PHE A 229 -11.06 9.49 15.46
CA PHE A 229 -11.27 9.69 14.04
C PHE A 229 -12.76 9.80 13.69
N PRO A 230 -13.11 10.77 12.83
CA PRO A 230 -14.46 10.85 12.25
C PRO A 230 -14.83 9.57 11.53
N ILE A 231 -16.12 9.22 11.55
CA ILE A 231 -16.65 8.03 10.86
C ILE A 231 -16.26 8.00 9.39
N GLY A 232 -16.27 9.16 8.70
CA GLY A 232 -15.82 9.25 7.31
C GLY A 232 -14.36 8.81 7.13
N VAL A 233 -13.47 9.12 8.06
CA VAL A 233 -12.06 8.67 8.05
C VAL A 233 -11.96 7.18 8.35
N LEU A 234 -12.78 6.64 9.25
CA LEU A 234 -12.82 5.19 9.53
C LEU A 234 -13.32 4.40 8.31
N ILE A 235 -14.31 4.90 7.57
CA ILE A 235 -14.79 4.31 6.30
C ILE A 235 -13.68 4.29 5.25
N TYR A 236 -12.97 5.41 5.08
CA TYR A 236 -11.81 5.49 4.20
C TYR A 236 -10.77 4.42 4.55
N TRP A 237 -10.41 4.33 5.82
CA TRP A 237 -9.37 3.40 6.28
C TRP A 237 -9.79 1.94 6.13
N PHE A 238 -11.02 1.62 6.51
CA PHE A 238 -11.58 0.30 6.30
C PHE A 238 -11.57 -0.11 4.82
N THR A 239 -12.05 0.77 3.94
CA THR A 239 -12.05 0.54 2.48
C THR A 239 -10.63 0.32 1.95
N THR A 240 -9.68 1.13 2.41
CA THR A 240 -8.25 1.00 2.11
C THR A 240 -7.70 -0.37 2.52
N ASN A 241 -8.05 -0.85 3.72
CA ASN A 241 -7.61 -2.15 4.22
C ASN A 241 -8.22 -3.30 3.42
N VAL A 242 -9.52 -3.24 3.11
CA VAL A 242 -10.21 -4.25 2.29
C VAL A 242 -9.58 -4.34 0.90
N TRP A 243 -9.31 -3.20 0.25
CA TRP A 243 -8.60 -3.18 -1.03
C TRP A 243 -7.21 -3.80 -0.92
N THR A 244 -6.43 -3.39 0.08
CA THR A 244 -5.08 -3.89 0.30
C THR A 244 -5.07 -5.39 0.56
N MET A 245 -6.01 -5.89 1.35
CA MET A 245 -6.19 -7.33 1.61
C MET A 245 -6.48 -8.11 0.32
N GLY A 246 -7.41 -7.62 -0.50
CA GLY A 246 -7.73 -8.21 -1.81
C GLY A 246 -6.53 -8.19 -2.76
N GLN A 247 -5.84 -7.07 -2.85
CA GLN A 247 -4.65 -6.90 -3.69
C GLN A 247 -3.52 -7.84 -3.24
N GLN A 248 -3.24 -7.95 -1.95
CA GLN A 248 -2.22 -8.86 -1.42
C GLN A 248 -2.60 -10.32 -1.66
N PHE A 249 -3.87 -10.69 -1.46
CA PHE A 249 -4.35 -12.03 -1.75
C PHE A 249 -4.10 -12.39 -3.24
N TRP A 250 -4.43 -11.47 -4.15
CA TRP A 250 -4.20 -11.66 -5.58
C TRP A 250 -2.71 -11.82 -5.91
N VAL A 251 -1.86 -10.96 -5.35
CA VAL A 251 -0.40 -10.99 -5.56
C VAL A 251 0.21 -12.28 -5.01
N ILE A 252 -0.10 -12.66 -3.77
CA ILE A 252 0.40 -13.87 -3.13
C ILE A 252 -0.02 -15.11 -3.91
N ARG A 253 -1.27 -15.14 -4.43
CA ARG A 253 -1.79 -16.27 -5.20
C ARG A 253 -1.15 -16.41 -6.57
N ASN A 254 -0.95 -15.31 -7.31
CA ASN A 254 -0.50 -15.32 -8.69
C ASN A 254 1.01 -15.17 -8.84
N ASN A 255 1.64 -14.48 -7.91
CA ASN A 255 3.06 -14.16 -7.91
C ASN A 255 3.69 -14.40 -6.52
N PRO A 256 3.60 -15.61 -5.95
CA PRO A 256 4.20 -15.88 -4.65
C PRO A 256 5.72 -15.77 -4.71
N GLN A 257 6.31 -15.62 -3.55
CA GLN A 257 7.76 -15.51 -3.40
C GLN A 257 8.37 -16.92 -3.34
N PRO A 258 9.50 -17.17 -4.03
CA PRO A 258 10.21 -18.46 -3.93
C PRO A 258 10.54 -18.80 -2.46
N GLY A 259 10.49 -20.07 -2.11
CA GLY A 259 10.78 -20.55 -0.75
C GLY A 259 9.68 -20.22 0.29
N THR A 260 8.49 -19.86 -0.14
CA THR A 260 7.34 -19.60 0.75
C THR A 260 6.24 -20.64 0.59
N PRO A 261 5.40 -20.88 1.64
CA PRO A 261 4.27 -21.80 1.52
C PRO A 261 3.30 -21.46 0.38
N ALA A 262 3.20 -20.19 0.02
CA ALA A 262 2.38 -19.74 -1.10
C ALA A 262 2.97 -20.17 -2.47
N PHE A 263 4.29 -20.22 -2.57
CA PHE A 263 4.99 -20.70 -3.75
C PHE A 263 4.78 -22.20 -3.95
N GLU A 264 4.97 -23.00 -2.92
CA GLU A 264 4.70 -24.45 -2.94
C GLU A 264 3.25 -24.73 -3.34
N ALA A 265 2.30 -24.00 -2.77
CA ALA A 265 0.89 -24.11 -3.13
C ALA A 265 0.61 -23.68 -4.59
N GLN A 266 1.37 -22.76 -5.17
CA GLN A 266 1.25 -22.40 -6.59
C GLN A 266 1.78 -23.53 -7.49
N GLU A 267 2.94 -24.09 -7.17
CA GLU A 267 3.55 -25.20 -7.92
C GLU A 267 2.64 -26.43 -7.88
N ALA A 268 2.09 -26.77 -6.72
CA ALA A 268 1.12 -27.86 -6.58
C ALA A 268 -0.13 -27.63 -7.46
N ARG A 269 -0.65 -26.40 -7.54
CA ARG A 269 -1.78 -26.05 -8.43
C ARG A 269 -1.42 -26.17 -9.91
N LYS A 270 -0.21 -25.76 -10.31
CA LYS A 270 0.28 -25.90 -11.68
C LYS A 270 0.40 -27.36 -12.07
N ALA A 271 1.04 -28.17 -11.21
CA ALA A 271 1.18 -29.62 -11.38
C ALA A 271 -0.19 -30.32 -11.54
N ALA A 272 -1.13 -30.02 -10.63
CA ALA A 272 -2.49 -30.56 -10.71
C ALA A 272 -3.23 -30.17 -11.99
N LYS A 273 -3.00 -28.93 -12.51
CA LYS A 273 -3.58 -28.48 -13.77
C LYS A 273 -2.99 -29.19 -14.98
N ILE A 274 -1.68 -29.47 -14.97
CA ILE A 274 -1.00 -30.23 -16.02
C ILE A 274 -1.50 -31.69 -16.02
N ALA A 275 -1.54 -32.32 -14.84
CA ALA A 275 -2.05 -33.69 -14.69
C ALA A 275 -3.50 -33.85 -15.20
N ARG A 276 -4.37 -32.87 -14.89
CA ARG A 276 -5.76 -32.85 -15.41
C ARG A 276 -5.87 -32.72 -16.93
N LYS A 277 -4.85 -32.12 -17.57
CA LYS A 277 -4.77 -32.00 -19.05
C LYS A 277 -4.08 -33.16 -19.74
N GLY A 278 -3.75 -34.24 -19.01
CA GLY A 278 -3.04 -35.41 -19.55
C GLY A 278 -1.55 -35.19 -19.83
N GLY A 279 -0.97 -34.12 -19.27
CA GLY A 279 0.45 -33.83 -19.39
C GLY A 279 1.27 -34.53 -18.31
N ILE A 280 2.52 -34.94 -18.68
CA ILE A 280 3.49 -35.45 -17.72
C ILE A 280 4.07 -34.27 -16.91
N VAL A 281 4.00 -34.35 -15.60
CA VAL A 281 4.69 -33.40 -14.71
C VAL A 281 6.17 -33.77 -14.73
N ILE A 282 6.99 -33.06 -15.50
CA ILE A 282 8.44 -33.16 -15.36
C ILE A 282 8.78 -32.34 -14.12
N GLU A 283 9.23 -33.03 -13.08
CA GLU A 283 9.77 -32.39 -11.87
C GLU A 283 11.07 -31.67 -12.28
N THR A 284 10.95 -30.42 -12.65
CA THR A 284 12.11 -29.57 -12.90
C THR A 284 12.65 -29.21 -11.53
N GLU A 285 13.71 -29.88 -11.09
CA GLU A 285 14.58 -29.37 -10.04
C GLU A 285 14.84 -27.88 -10.37
N VAL A 286 14.53 -27.02 -9.45
CA VAL A 286 14.89 -25.60 -9.52
C VAL A 286 16.40 -25.51 -9.34
N THR A 287 17.13 -25.91 -10.38
CA THR A 287 18.52 -25.51 -10.52
C THR A 287 18.50 -24.00 -10.69
N ASP A 288 19.12 -23.32 -9.75
CA ASP A 288 19.40 -21.91 -9.73
C ASP A 288 19.75 -21.42 -11.14
N ILE A 289 18.78 -20.77 -11.79
CA ILE A 289 19.10 -19.92 -12.92
C ILE A 289 19.66 -18.64 -12.27
N VAL A 290 20.92 -18.72 -11.86
CA VAL A 290 21.78 -17.55 -11.80
C VAL A 290 21.78 -17.03 -13.23
N SER A 291 20.94 -16.05 -13.52
CA SER A 291 21.06 -15.27 -14.74
C SER A 291 22.37 -14.50 -14.64
N VAL A 292 23.44 -15.14 -15.03
CA VAL A 292 24.69 -14.46 -15.36
C VAL A 292 24.31 -13.54 -16.51
N THR A 293 24.08 -12.30 -16.19
CA THR A 293 23.98 -11.24 -17.19
C THR A 293 25.30 -11.30 -17.96
N PRO A 294 25.31 -11.58 -19.26
CA PRO A 294 26.57 -11.65 -19.98
C PRO A 294 27.25 -10.27 -19.84
N GLU A 295 28.44 -10.30 -19.29
CA GLU A 295 29.29 -9.13 -19.14
C GLU A 295 29.39 -8.48 -20.53
N ARG A 296 28.93 -7.26 -20.66
CA ARG A 296 28.92 -6.53 -21.91
C ARG A 296 30.37 -6.18 -22.24
N VAL A 297 31.05 -7.10 -22.96
CA VAL A 297 32.40 -6.89 -23.46
C VAL A 297 32.35 -5.68 -24.39
N GLN A 298 32.87 -4.54 -23.92
CA GLN A 298 33.05 -3.38 -24.77
C GLN A 298 34.03 -3.76 -25.90
N PRO A 299 33.70 -3.51 -27.18
CA PRO A 299 34.61 -3.75 -28.28
C PRO A 299 35.86 -2.90 -28.06
N LYS A 300 37.03 -3.54 -27.98
CA LYS A 300 38.33 -2.89 -27.92
C LYS A 300 38.47 -1.93 -29.11
N ARG A 301 38.55 -0.65 -28.83
CA ARG A 301 38.80 0.40 -29.82
C ARG A 301 40.18 0.16 -30.40
N THR A 302 40.29 -0.39 -31.61
CA THR A 302 41.55 -0.52 -32.31
C THR A 302 42.13 0.86 -32.60
N SER A 303 43.39 1.09 -32.20
CA SER A 303 44.09 2.34 -32.36
C SER A 303 44.25 2.68 -33.86
N LYS A 304 44.09 3.97 -34.20
CA LYS A 304 44.17 4.52 -35.55
C LYS A 304 45.56 4.43 -36.22
N SER A 305 46.53 3.64 -35.69
CA SER A 305 47.94 3.65 -36.19
C SER A 305 48.24 2.67 -37.33
N LYS A 306 47.25 1.97 -37.90
CA LYS A 306 47.48 1.06 -39.05
C LYS A 306 46.60 1.43 -40.24
N ARG A 307 46.63 2.68 -40.71
CA ARG A 307 46.23 3.02 -42.07
C ARG A 307 47.50 3.19 -42.91
N SER A 308 47.84 2.14 -43.62
CA SER A 308 48.88 2.17 -44.67
C SER A 308 48.51 3.17 -45.76
N PRO A 309 49.49 4.01 -46.24
CA PRO A 309 49.21 4.94 -47.30
C PRO A 309 49.16 4.19 -48.64
N ASN A 310 48.00 4.24 -49.28
CA ASN A 310 47.83 3.69 -50.61
C ASN A 310 48.58 4.51 -51.64
N LYS A 311 49.63 3.91 -52.26
CA LYS A 311 50.42 4.47 -53.34
C LYS A 311 49.55 4.77 -54.58
N LYS A 312 49.53 6.05 -55.00
CA LYS A 312 49.18 6.43 -56.36
C LYS A 312 50.24 5.88 -57.34
N LYS A 313 49.81 5.10 -58.33
CA LYS A 313 50.53 4.97 -59.62
C LYS A 313 49.52 5.11 -60.73
N LYS A 314 49.85 6.13 -61.61
CA LYS A 314 49.58 6.36 -63.00
C LYS A 314 48.20 6.03 -63.51
#